data_5a6ed3be345e07cba762aea0c4620d8d
#
_entry.id   5a6ed3be345e07cba762aea0c4620d8d
#
_cell.length_a   1.000
_cell.length_b   1.000
_cell.length_c   1.000
_cell.angle_alpha   90.00
_cell.angle_beta   90.00
_cell.angle_gamma   90.00
#
_symmetry.space_group_name_H-M   'P 1'
#
loop_
_entity.id
_entity.type
_entity.pdbx_description
1 polymer ?
#
loop_
_entity_poly.entity_id
_entity_poly.type
_entity_poly.pdbx_seq_one_letter_code
_entity_poly.pdbx_strand_id
1 'polypeptide(L)'
;MVIPVPSNRKRFRIRIGIRAFSPLDMGIKAYDATKYNTHYFRRRVPFGVGDFQKGTAYREILIPMPISPDTLSVALYDKFSANDDAFRVEKFKVEEMPQTELWAEQHMHDFIEFAQDFSQKAGYINTGFYHSPDYQFLFHYLPQITGQFGEVMVTPARTHRVTGRHQVAQDLFRKFTVPVRMFILLHERQHFTIPTREERPADLAALQLYMDLGYPTIEAVYAATKVFRLHPETVGKSQVKRTKDIIDFIDQYKQKEQRKAV
;
A
#
# COMPACT_ATOMS: atom_id res chain seq x y z
N MET A 1 -15.64 16.65 -4.05
CA MET A 1 -14.87 16.98 -5.29
C MET A 1 -14.18 15.73 -5.81
N VAL A 2 -14.20 15.48 -7.14
CA VAL A 2 -13.45 14.39 -7.81
C VAL A 2 -12.63 14.99 -8.95
N ILE A 3 -11.34 14.66 -9.00
CA ILE A 3 -10.40 15.16 -10.01
C ILE A 3 -9.91 13.97 -10.83
N PRO A 4 -10.21 13.90 -12.13
CA PRO A 4 -9.67 12.85 -13.01
C PRO A 4 -8.20 13.13 -13.32
N VAL A 5 -7.39 12.06 -13.35
CA VAL A 5 -5.96 12.11 -13.68
C VAL A 5 -5.68 11.11 -14.80
N PRO A 6 -5.31 11.54 -16.01
CA PRO A 6 -4.89 10.63 -17.08
C PRO A 6 -3.52 10.04 -16.73
N SER A 7 -3.52 8.88 -16.10
CA SER A 7 -2.31 8.26 -15.55
C SER A 7 -1.56 7.38 -16.55
N ASN A 8 -2.26 6.80 -17.55
CA ASN A 8 -1.67 6.03 -18.65
C ASN A 8 -0.65 4.96 -18.20
N ARG A 9 -0.91 4.32 -17.06
CA ARG A 9 -0.02 3.33 -16.41
C ARG A 9 1.39 3.86 -16.09
N LYS A 10 1.59 5.17 -16.10
CA LYS A 10 2.87 5.79 -15.78
C LYS A 10 3.12 5.84 -14.28
N ARG A 11 4.39 6.04 -13.93
CA ARG A 11 4.86 6.32 -12.56
C ARG A 11 4.86 7.83 -12.34
N PHE A 12 4.19 8.28 -11.31
CA PHE A 12 4.13 9.70 -10.96
C PHE A 12 3.84 9.90 -9.47
N ARG A 13 3.89 11.12 -9.03
CA ARG A 13 3.39 11.54 -7.71
C ARG A 13 2.40 12.67 -7.88
N ILE A 14 1.39 12.70 -7.04
CA ILE A 14 0.40 13.78 -6.98
C ILE A 14 0.70 14.63 -5.76
N ARG A 15 0.83 15.93 -5.97
CA ARG A 15 0.98 16.92 -4.92
C ARG A 15 -0.30 17.73 -4.82
N ILE A 16 -0.96 17.69 -3.65
CA ILE A 16 -2.23 18.35 -3.39
C ILE A 16 -2.05 19.34 -2.25
N GLY A 17 -2.22 20.62 -2.53
CA GLY A 17 -2.29 21.67 -1.52
C GLY A 17 -3.75 21.98 -1.19
N ILE A 18 -4.12 21.87 0.08
CA ILE A 18 -5.48 22.02 0.56
C ILE A 18 -5.52 23.13 1.61
N ARG A 19 -6.40 24.10 1.40
CA ARG A 19 -6.76 25.11 2.39
C ARG A 19 -8.13 24.79 2.97
N ALA A 20 -8.19 24.65 4.29
CA ALA A 20 -9.43 24.49 5.04
C ALA A 20 -9.84 25.82 5.68
N PHE A 21 -11.13 26.11 5.70
CA PHE A 21 -11.73 27.33 6.26
C PHE A 21 -12.43 27.07 7.60
N SER A 22 -12.67 25.80 7.93
CA SER A 22 -13.22 25.35 9.19
C SER A 22 -12.64 23.98 9.56
N PRO A 23 -12.66 23.57 10.84
CA PRO A 23 -12.27 22.23 11.23
C PRO A 23 -13.06 21.17 10.45
N LEU A 24 -12.35 20.20 9.86
CA LEU A 24 -12.96 19.13 9.07
C LEU A 24 -12.12 17.84 9.14
N ASP A 25 -12.75 16.74 8.81
CA ASP A 25 -12.09 15.43 8.67
C ASP A 25 -12.06 15.01 7.21
N MET A 26 -11.01 15.42 6.53
CA MET A 26 -10.88 15.17 5.10
C MET A 26 -10.56 13.72 4.79
N GLY A 27 -11.37 13.11 3.94
CA GLY A 27 -11.08 11.86 3.28
C GLY A 27 -10.44 12.10 1.91
N ILE A 28 -9.35 11.39 1.62
CA ILE A 28 -8.68 11.41 0.31
C ILE A 28 -8.59 9.99 -0.21
N LYS A 29 -9.03 9.79 -1.46
CA LYS A 29 -8.94 8.51 -2.16
C LYS A 29 -8.36 8.73 -3.56
N ALA A 30 -7.40 7.88 -3.96
CA ALA A 30 -6.99 7.74 -5.35
C ALA A 30 -7.33 6.32 -5.79
N TYR A 31 -8.12 6.18 -6.86
CA TYR A 31 -8.70 4.91 -7.26
C TYR A 31 -8.92 4.82 -8.78
N ASP A 32 -8.97 3.59 -9.30
CA ASP A 32 -9.43 3.33 -10.66
C ASP A 32 -10.96 3.37 -10.69
N ALA A 33 -11.52 4.36 -11.37
CA ALA A 33 -12.97 4.54 -11.45
C ALA A 33 -13.68 3.44 -12.28
N THR A 34 -12.94 2.69 -13.08
CA THR A 34 -13.47 1.62 -13.94
C THR A 34 -13.38 0.24 -13.32
N LYS A 35 -12.63 0.08 -12.22
CA LYS A 35 -12.35 -1.21 -11.58
C LYS A 35 -12.76 -1.20 -10.12
N TYR A 36 -13.63 -2.11 -9.77
CA TYR A 36 -14.14 -2.24 -8.41
C TYR A 36 -13.01 -2.54 -7.40
N ASN A 37 -13.10 -1.96 -6.20
CA ASN A 37 -12.12 -2.14 -5.09
C ASN A 37 -10.65 -1.92 -5.46
N THR A 38 -10.35 -1.08 -6.45
CA THR A 38 -8.97 -0.78 -6.87
C THR A 38 -8.57 0.61 -6.40
N HIS A 39 -8.18 0.69 -5.13
CA HIS A 39 -7.70 1.91 -4.50
C HIS A 39 -6.17 1.89 -4.42
N TYR A 40 -5.54 2.97 -4.87
CA TYR A 40 -4.09 3.18 -4.78
C TYR A 40 -3.68 3.99 -3.57
N PHE A 41 -4.61 4.80 -3.05
CA PHE A 41 -4.42 5.58 -1.84
C PHE A 41 -5.76 5.80 -1.15
N ARG A 42 -5.76 5.69 0.19
CA ARG A 42 -6.94 6.01 1.01
C ARG A 42 -6.47 6.51 2.35
N ARG A 43 -6.68 7.79 2.62
CA ARG A 43 -6.20 8.42 3.85
C ARG A 43 -7.23 9.37 4.43
N ARG A 44 -7.16 9.52 5.74
CA ARG A 44 -7.83 10.56 6.51
C ARG A 44 -6.81 11.63 6.87
N VAL A 45 -7.16 12.89 6.68
CA VAL A 45 -6.34 14.06 7.01
C VAL A 45 -7.20 15.01 7.81
N PRO A 46 -7.15 14.94 9.16
CA PRO A 46 -7.92 15.83 10.00
C PRO A 46 -7.33 17.24 9.99
N PHE A 47 -8.19 18.24 9.97
CA PHE A 47 -7.88 19.64 10.26
C PHE A 47 -8.55 19.98 11.59
N GLY A 48 -7.78 19.95 12.68
CA GLY A 48 -8.27 20.26 14.03
C GLY A 48 -8.30 21.76 14.29
N VAL A 49 -9.01 22.17 15.35
CA VAL A 49 -9.11 23.58 15.73
C VAL A 49 -7.73 24.24 15.90
N GLY A 50 -6.75 23.52 16.44
CA GLY A 50 -5.37 24.01 16.63
C GLY A 50 -4.57 24.22 15.33
N ASP A 51 -5.02 23.72 14.20
CA ASP A 51 -4.35 23.91 12.90
C ASP A 51 -4.66 25.30 12.28
N PHE A 52 -5.70 26.00 12.78
CA PHE A 52 -6.17 27.24 12.19
C PHE A 52 -5.42 28.45 12.71
N GLN A 53 -4.50 28.96 11.88
CA GLN A 53 -3.83 30.24 12.10
C GLN A 53 -4.48 31.30 11.22
N LYS A 54 -4.87 32.44 11.78
CA LYS A 54 -5.53 33.55 11.03
C LYS A 54 -6.78 33.10 10.26
N GLY A 55 -7.56 32.17 10.83
CA GLY A 55 -8.84 31.72 10.29
C GLY A 55 -8.78 30.67 9.19
N THR A 56 -7.60 30.20 8.80
CA THR A 56 -7.44 29.13 7.78
C THR A 56 -6.35 28.15 8.18
N ALA A 57 -6.45 26.90 7.70
CA ALA A 57 -5.39 25.88 7.83
C ALA A 57 -4.95 25.40 6.45
N TYR A 58 -3.65 25.16 6.26
CA TYR A 58 -3.09 24.66 5.00
C TYR A 58 -2.29 23.40 5.22
N ARG A 59 -2.49 22.42 4.32
CA ARG A 59 -1.67 21.20 4.28
C ARG A 59 -1.34 20.81 2.84
N GLU A 60 -0.12 20.35 2.65
CA GLU A 60 0.31 19.73 1.40
C GLU A 60 0.42 18.20 1.59
N ILE A 61 -0.15 17.47 0.65
CA ILE A 61 -0.20 16.01 0.66
C ILE A 61 0.49 15.50 -0.59
N LEU A 62 1.39 14.55 -0.39
CA LEU A 62 2.10 13.87 -1.47
C LEU A 62 1.59 12.43 -1.56
N ILE A 63 1.15 12.03 -2.75
CA ILE A 63 0.68 10.68 -3.06
C ILE A 63 1.62 10.09 -4.12
N PRO A 64 2.57 9.24 -3.73
CA PRO A 64 3.39 8.53 -4.69
C PRO A 64 2.57 7.41 -5.36
N MET A 65 2.71 7.33 -6.68
CA MET A 65 2.04 6.38 -7.56
C MET A 65 3.09 5.62 -8.37
N PRO A 66 3.80 4.66 -7.76
CA PRO A 66 4.81 3.85 -8.47
C PRO A 66 4.20 2.95 -9.53
N ILE A 67 2.92 2.61 -9.39
CA ILE A 67 2.06 1.99 -10.39
C ILE A 67 0.73 2.73 -10.45
N SER A 68 0.12 2.79 -11.62
CA SER A 68 -1.17 3.45 -11.80
C SER A 68 -2.02 2.74 -12.86
N PRO A 69 -3.36 2.95 -12.86
CA PRO A 69 -4.24 2.49 -13.93
C PRO A 69 -4.09 3.37 -15.18
N ASP A 70 -4.88 3.11 -16.21
CA ASP A 70 -4.97 4.00 -17.39
C ASP A 70 -5.54 5.37 -17.00
N THR A 71 -6.59 5.37 -16.18
CA THR A 71 -7.22 6.57 -15.63
C THR A 71 -7.40 6.45 -14.13
N LEU A 72 -6.96 7.47 -13.42
CA LEU A 72 -7.08 7.57 -11.98
C LEU A 72 -8.07 8.66 -11.62
N SER A 73 -8.87 8.44 -10.58
CA SER A 73 -9.70 9.46 -9.95
C SER A 73 -9.19 9.77 -8.55
N VAL A 74 -9.04 11.05 -8.25
CA VAL A 74 -8.72 11.52 -6.90
C VAL A 74 -9.95 12.19 -6.30
N ALA A 75 -10.51 11.57 -5.26
CA ALA A 75 -11.65 12.12 -4.53
C ALA A 75 -11.19 12.76 -3.21
N LEU A 76 -11.65 14.00 -3.00
CA LEU A 76 -11.51 14.74 -1.75
C LEU A 76 -12.91 15.08 -1.23
N TYR A 77 -13.17 14.79 0.03
CA TYR A 77 -14.48 14.99 0.65
C TYR A 77 -14.35 15.19 2.15
N ASP A 78 -15.23 15.99 2.74
CA ASP A 78 -15.42 15.97 4.19
C ASP A 78 -16.16 14.69 4.58
N LYS A 79 -15.66 14.03 5.59
CA LYS A 79 -16.20 12.73 6.03
C LYS A 79 -17.52 12.86 6.80
N PHE A 80 -17.75 13.99 7.43
CA PHE A 80 -18.89 14.24 8.30
C PHE A 80 -19.88 15.27 7.75
N SER A 81 -19.52 16.01 6.72
CA SER A 81 -20.36 17.02 6.12
C SER A 81 -20.32 16.92 4.59
N ALA A 82 -21.45 17.16 3.94
CA ALA A 82 -21.52 17.35 2.49
C ALA A 82 -21.15 18.78 2.06
N ASN A 83 -20.59 19.59 2.96
CA ASN A 83 -20.26 20.98 2.69
C ASN A 83 -18.94 21.10 1.91
N ASP A 84 -19.05 21.27 0.61
CA ASP A 84 -17.89 21.48 -0.27
C ASP A 84 -17.19 22.84 -0.05
N ASP A 85 -17.82 23.77 0.68
CA ASP A 85 -17.23 25.11 0.99
C ASP A 85 -16.25 25.08 2.18
N ALA A 86 -16.17 23.97 2.92
CA ALA A 86 -15.29 23.84 4.07
C ALA A 86 -13.80 23.83 3.71
N PHE A 87 -13.46 23.56 2.44
CA PHE A 87 -12.09 23.53 1.96
C PHE A 87 -11.97 23.89 0.47
N ARG A 88 -10.77 24.24 0.07
CA ARG A 88 -10.41 24.50 -1.33
C ARG A 88 -9.10 23.80 -1.68
N VAL A 89 -9.02 23.25 -2.89
CA VAL A 89 -7.76 22.76 -3.47
C VAL A 89 -7.06 23.95 -4.13
N GLU A 90 -5.92 24.36 -3.57
CA GLU A 90 -5.12 25.50 -4.09
C GLU A 90 -4.02 25.03 -5.03
N LYS A 91 -3.57 23.79 -4.88
CA LYS A 91 -2.52 23.20 -5.69
C LYS A 91 -2.87 21.76 -6.04
N PHE A 92 -2.81 21.45 -7.31
CA PHE A 92 -2.90 20.07 -7.79
C PHE A 92 -1.84 19.90 -8.89
N LYS A 93 -0.82 19.10 -8.62
CA LYS A 93 0.28 18.89 -9.56
C LYS A 93 0.57 17.39 -9.68
N VAL A 94 0.68 16.93 -10.92
CA VAL A 94 1.15 15.59 -11.26
C VAL A 94 2.59 15.71 -11.74
N GLU A 95 3.51 15.02 -11.08
CA GLU A 95 4.93 15.08 -11.35
C GLU A 95 5.42 13.66 -11.67
N GLU A 96 6.17 13.49 -12.74
CA GLU A 96 6.75 12.18 -13.05
C GLU A 96 7.69 11.73 -11.92
N MET A 97 7.65 10.43 -11.63
CA MET A 97 8.63 9.79 -10.75
C MET A 97 9.73 9.18 -11.60
N PRO A 98 11.00 9.38 -11.22
CA PRO A 98 12.09 8.71 -11.90
C PRO A 98 11.93 7.19 -11.80
N GLN A 99 12.42 6.50 -12.82
CA GLN A 99 12.52 5.06 -12.75
C GLN A 99 13.54 4.72 -11.66
N THR A 100 13.15 3.88 -10.71
CA THR A 100 14.07 3.40 -9.69
C THR A 100 14.84 2.21 -10.23
N GLU A 101 16.15 2.26 -10.12
CA GLU A 101 16.99 1.07 -10.33
C GLU A 101 16.84 0.16 -9.11
N LEU A 102 16.13 -0.94 -9.31
CA LEU A 102 16.01 -1.97 -8.30
C LEU A 102 17.16 -2.97 -8.49
N TRP A 103 18.06 -3.03 -7.53
CA TRP A 103 19.11 -4.05 -7.47
C TRP A 103 18.53 -5.35 -6.94
N ALA A 104 18.07 -6.19 -7.85
CA ALA A 104 17.54 -7.51 -7.55
C ALA A 104 17.85 -8.47 -8.70
N GLU A 105 17.84 -9.76 -8.39
CA GLU A 105 17.94 -10.80 -9.41
C GLU A 105 16.72 -10.79 -10.35
N GLN A 106 16.89 -11.22 -11.60
CA GLN A 106 15.84 -11.24 -12.60
C GLN A 106 14.55 -11.92 -12.10
N HIS A 107 14.70 -13.04 -11.44
CA HIS A 107 13.57 -13.77 -10.86
C HIS A 107 12.76 -12.95 -9.82
N MET A 108 13.39 -12.00 -9.12
CA MET A 108 12.68 -11.09 -8.23
C MET A 108 11.96 -9.98 -9.01
N HIS A 109 12.54 -9.49 -10.10
CA HIS A 109 11.87 -8.55 -11.01
C HIS A 109 10.62 -9.18 -11.61
N ASP A 110 10.70 -10.42 -12.09
CA ASP A 110 9.57 -11.16 -12.66
C ASP A 110 8.46 -11.38 -11.63
N PHE A 111 8.84 -11.71 -10.37
CA PHE A 111 7.89 -11.80 -9.28
C PHE A 111 7.21 -10.46 -8.98
N ILE A 112 7.97 -9.36 -8.93
CA ILE A 112 7.43 -8.03 -8.66
C ILE A 112 6.42 -7.63 -9.73
N GLU A 113 6.73 -7.84 -11.00
CA GLU A 113 5.82 -7.55 -12.11
C GLU A 113 4.51 -8.35 -12.00
N PHE A 114 4.62 -9.65 -11.75
CA PHE A 114 3.46 -10.52 -11.53
C PHE A 114 2.64 -10.09 -10.31
N ALA A 115 3.28 -9.77 -9.19
CA ALA A 115 2.64 -9.31 -7.97
C ALA A 115 1.96 -7.94 -8.13
N GLN A 116 2.55 -7.04 -8.91
CA GLN A 116 1.95 -5.74 -9.26
C GLN A 116 0.67 -5.91 -10.08
N ASP A 117 0.71 -6.73 -11.13
CA ASP A 117 -0.46 -7.04 -11.96
C ASP A 117 -1.58 -7.67 -11.12
N PHE A 118 -1.26 -8.68 -10.32
CA PHE A 118 -2.24 -9.31 -9.43
C PHE A 118 -2.80 -8.33 -8.39
N SER A 119 -1.96 -7.51 -7.76
CA SER A 119 -2.39 -6.53 -6.75
C SER A 119 -3.40 -5.52 -7.31
N GLN A 120 -3.24 -5.09 -8.55
CA GLN A 120 -4.19 -4.21 -9.22
C GLN A 120 -5.52 -4.93 -9.52
N LYS A 121 -5.47 -6.18 -9.92
CA LYS A 121 -6.64 -6.98 -10.32
C LYS A 121 -7.40 -7.58 -9.14
N ALA A 122 -6.75 -7.84 -8.00
CA ALA A 122 -7.31 -8.57 -6.85
C ALA A 122 -8.59 -7.96 -6.27
N GLY A 123 -8.91 -6.69 -6.56
CA GLY A 123 -10.15 -6.04 -6.12
C GLY A 123 -11.40 -6.55 -6.83
N TYR A 124 -11.28 -7.05 -8.08
CA TYR A 124 -12.42 -7.36 -8.94
C TYR A 124 -12.37 -8.74 -9.61
N ILE A 125 -11.24 -9.45 -9.58
CA ILE A 125 -11.13 -10.80 -10.14
C ILE A 125 -11.78 -11.85 -9.21
N ASN A 126 -12.13 -12.99 -9.79
CA ASN A 126 -12.71 -14.12 -9.07
C ASN A 126 -11.65 -14.89 -8.28
N THR A 127 -12.09 -15.77 -7.41
CA THR A 127 -11.22 -16.79 -6.80
C THR A 127 -10.74 -17.80 -7.85
N GLY A 128 -9.55 -18.36 -7.63
CA GLY A 128 -8.94 -19.30 -8.57
C GLY A 128 -7.42 -19.33 -8.49
N PHE A 129 -6.81 -19.98 -9.46
CA PHE A 129 -5.37 -20.06 -9.59
C PHE A 129 -4.88 -19.04 -10.63
N TYR A 130 -3.92 -18.22 -10.24
CA TYR A 130 -3.30 -17.20 -11.07
C TYR A 130 -1.83 -17.52 -11.22
N HIS A 131 -1.39 -17.73 -12.45
CA HIS A 131 -0.01 -18.06 -12.81
C HIS A 131 0.67 -16.88 -13.50
N SER A 132 1.99 -16.75 -13.28
CA SER A 132 2.81 -15.96 -14.19
C SER A 132 2.83 -16.60 -15.59
N PRO A 133 3.16 -15.82 -16.66
CA PRO A 133 3.16 -16.35 -18.03
C PRO A 133 4.07 -17.58 -18.22
N ASP A 134 5.16 -17.64 -17.47
CA ASP A 134 6.15 -18.73 -17.48
C ASP A 134 5.88 -19.83 -16.42
N TYR A 135 4.76 -19.74 -15.70
CA TYR A 135 4.36 -20.65 -14.62
C TYR A 135 5.33 -20.76 -13.44
N GLN A 136 6.26 -19.84 -13.29
CA GLN A 136 7.19 -19.82 -12.14
C GLN A 136 6.50 -19.41 -10.85
N PHE A 137 5.49 -18.53 -10.93
CA PHE A 137 4.76 -18.03 -9.76
C PHE A 137 3.30 -18.46 -9.81
N LEU A 138 2.76 -18.77 -8.62
CA LEU A 138 1.37 -19.17 -8.46
C LEU A 138 0.76 -18.47 -7.25
N PHE A 139 -0.33 -17.74 -7.49
CA PHE A 139 -1.24 -17.27 -6.45
C PHE A 139 -2.53 -18.08 -6.47
N HIS A 140 -2.84 -18.75 -5.38
CA HIS A 140 -4.14 -19.37 -5.15
C HIS A 140 -5.03 -18.38 -4.41
N TYR A 141 -5.91 -17.70 -5.16
CA TYR A 141 -6.83 -16.70 -4.63
C TYR A 141 -8.08 -17.39 -4.13
N LEU A 142 -8.24 -17.48 -2.83
CA LEU A 142 -9.28 -18.20 -2.11
C LEU A 142 -10.32 -17.25 -1.54
N PRO A 143 -11.58 -17.64 -1.34
CA PRO A 143 -12.52 -16.84 -0.56
C PRO A 143 -11.94 -16.47 0.80
N GLN A 144 -11.42 -17.48 1.52
CA GLN A 144 -10.75 -17.38 2.82
C GLN A 144 -9.63 -18.43 2.88
N ILE A 145 -8.61 -18.18 3.68
CA ILE A 145 -7.58 -19.17 3.97
C ILE A 145 -8.04 -19.99 5.18
N THR A 146 -7.97 -21.32 5.07
CA THR A 146 -8.29 -22.23 6.17
C THR A 146 -7.04 -22.93 6.68
N GLY A 147 -7.00 -23.19 7.98
CA GLY A 147 -5.97 -24.00 8.62
C GLY A 147 -6.16 -25.49 8.40
N GLN A 148 -5.33 -26.29 9.06
CA GLN A 148 -5.29 -27.73 8.87
C GLN A 148 -6.58 -28.44 9.34
N PHE A 149 -7.28 -27.86 10.30
CA PHE A 149 -8.52 -28.42 10.86
C PHE A 149 -9.78 -27.71 10.34
N GLY A 150 -9.66 -26.92 9.24
CA GLY A 150 -10.77 -26.21 8.62
C GLY A 150 -11.13 -24.88 9.28
N GLU A 151 -10.40 -24.45 10.32
CA GLU A 151 -10.59 -23.13 10.94
C GLU A 151 -10.22 -22.00 9.97
N VAL A 152 -11.02 -20.93 9.97
CA VAL A 152 -10.73 -19.75 9.16
C VAL A 152 -9.56 -18.99 9.76
N MET A 153 -8.51 -18.81 8.98
CA MET A 153 -7.34 -18.04 9.38
C MET A 153 -7.54 -16.57 9.06
N VAL A 154 -7.29 -15.70 10.04
CA VAL A 154 -7.34 -14.25 9.87
C VAL A 154 -5.99 -13.75 9.33
N THR A 155 -5.61 -14.24 8.16
CA THR A 155 -4.40 -13.80 7.45
C THR A 155 -4.74 -13.43 6.01
N PRO A 156 -4.23 -12.29 5.48
CA PRO A 156 -4.50 -11.89 4.10
C PRO A 156 -3.80 -12.75 3.06
N ALA A 157 -2.65 -13.31 3.41
CA ALA A 157 -1.89 -14.21 2.57
C ALA A 157 -1.00 -15.13 3.41
N ARG A 158 -0.54 -16.22 2.81
CA ARG A 158 0.52 -17.08 3.36
C ARG A 158 1.29 -17.77 2.24
N THR A 159 2.54 -18.10 2.49
CA THR A 159 3.43 -18.77 1.54
C THR A 159 3.73 -20.20 1.99
N HIS A 160 3.68 -21.12 1.04
CA HIS A 160 4.21 -22.46 1.25
C HIS A 160 5.74 -22.40 1.05
N ARG A 161 6.47 -22.47 2.14
CA ARG A 161 7.94 -22.18 2.20
C ARG A 161 8.81 -23.10 1.34
N VAL A 162 8.33 -24.28 0.98
CA VAL A 162 9.07 -25.23 0.14
C VAL A 162 8.81 -25.00 -1.34
N THR A 163 7.57 -24.66 -1.72
CA THR A 163 7.18 -24.55 -3.12
C THR A 163 7.08 -23.11 -3.62
N GLY A 164 7.15 -22.11 -2.74
CA GLY A 164 6.96 -20.70 -3.06
C GLY A 164 5.53 -20.34 -3.52
N ARG A 165 4.57 -21.27 -3.39
CA ARG A 165 3.16 -21.00 -3.73
C ARG A 165 2.53 -20.12 -2.68
N HIS A 166 1.77 -19.11 -3.12
CA HIS A 166 1.07 -18.18 -2.23
C HIS A 166 -0.42 -18.50 -2.21
N GLN A 167 -1.01 -18.52 -1.02
CA GLN A 167 -2.46 -18.46 -0.85
C GLN A 167 -2.83 -17.04 -0.44
N VAL A 168 -3.90 -16.50 -1.01
CA VAL A 168 -4.36 -15.12 -0.78
C VAL A 168 -5.84 -15.14 -0.45
N ALA A 169 -6.24 -14.57 0.69
CA ALA A 169 -7.62 -14.48 1.15
C ALA A 169 -8.35 -13.31 0.48
N GLN A 170 -9.32 -13.58 -0.38
CA GLN A 170 -10.07 -12.57 -1.14
C GLN A 170 -10.82 -11.61 -0.23
N ASP A 171 -11.50 -12.10 0.79
CA ASP A 171 -12.35 -11.34 1.71
C ASP A 171 -11.56 -10.25 2.47
N LEU A 172 -10.27 -10.50 2.73
CA LEU A 172 -9.36 -9.55 3.36
C LEU A 172 -8.62 -8.71 2.32
N PHE A 173 -7.99 -9.37 1.34
CA PHE A 173 -7.06 -8.76 0.41
C PHE A 173 -7.71 -7.65 -0.44
N ARG A 174 -8.96 -7.86 -0.90
CA ARG A 174 -9.72 -6.86 -1.68
C ARG A 174 -10.04 -5.56 -0.91
N LYS A 175 -9.99 -5.58 0.42
CA LYS A 175 -10.24 -4.40 1.26
C LYS A 175 -9.05 -3.45 1.34
N PHE A 176 -7.85 -3.93 0.99
CA PHE A 176 -6.62 -3.17 1.06
C PHE A 176 -6.38 -2.35 -0.21
N THR A 177 -5.60 -1.29 -0.06
CA THR A 177 -5.07 -0.52 -1.20
C THR A 177 -4.05 -1.37 -1.99
N VAL A 178 -3.87 -1.06 -3.26
CA VAL A 178 -2.88 -1.75 -4.12
C VAL A 178 -1.47 -1.72 -3.50
N PRO A 179 -0.98 -0.61 -2.92
CA PRO A 179 0.29 -0.60 -2.21
C PRO A 179 0.36 -1.56 -1.01
N VAL A 180 -0.70 -1.64 -0.21
CA VAL A 180 -0.75 -2.60 0.93
C VAL A 180 -0.73 -4.04 0.43
N ARG A 181 -1.50 -4.35 -0.61
CA ARG A 181 -1.49 -5.67 -1.26
C ARG A 181 -0.08 -6.04 -1.72
N MET A 182 0.60 -5.08 -2.35
CA MET A 182 1.97 -5.28 -2.83
C MET A 182 2.94 -5.56 -1.68
N PHE A 183 2.86 -4.80 -0.58
CA PHE A 183 3.71 -5.06 0.60
C PHE A 183 3.49 -6.46 1.19
N ILE A 184 2.22 -6.91 1.28
CA ILE A 184 1.89 -8.25 1.75
C ILE A 184 2.52 -9.32 0.85
N LEU A 185 2.41 -9.21 -0.48
CA LEU A 185 2.99 -10.19 -1.40
C LEU A 185 4.52 -10.21 -1.37
N LEU A 186 5.15 -9.05 -1.25
CA LEU A 186 6.61 -8.97 -1.08
C LEU A 186 7.05 -9.63 0.23
N HIS A 187 6.32 -9.40 1.33
CA HIS A 187 6.59 -10.05 2.62
C HIS A 187 6.46 -11.58 2.53
N GLU A 188 5.38 -12.07 1.96
CA GLU A 188 5.16 -13.49 1.74
C GLU A 188 6.25 -14.12 0.86
N ARG A 189 6.70 -13.40 -0.17
CA ARG A 189 7.81 -13.85 -1.01
C ARG A 189 9.09 -14.02 -0.23
N GLN A 190 9.38 -13.13 0.74
CA GLN A 190 10.58 -13.22 1.56
C GLN A 190 10.58 -14.47 2.46
N HIS A 191 9.44 -14.99 2.88
CA HIS A 191 9.38 -16.26 3.59
C HIS A 191 9.82 -17.48 2.75
N PHE A 192 9.81 -17.36 1.44
CA PHE A 192 10.36 -18.38 0.54
C PHE A 192 11.83 -18.16 0.23
N THR A 193 12.25 -16.90 0.00
CA THR A 193 13.62 -16.57 -0.42
C THR A 193 14.61 -16.56 0.74
N ILE A 194 14.15 -16.20 1.94
CA ILE A 194 14.97 -16.17 3.14
C ILE A 194 14.64 -17.41 3.99
N PRO A 195 15.60 -18.32 4.24
CA PRO A 195 15.35 -19.57 4.99
C PRO A 195 15.22 -19.31 6.49
N THR A 196 14.27 -18.46 6.88
CA THR A 196 14.00 -18.11 8.28
C THR A 196 12.54 -18.31 8.64
N ARG A 197 12.27 -18.63 9.91
CA ARG A 197 10.92 -18.63 10.48
C ARG A 197 10.59 -17.29 11.16
N GLU A 198 11.56 -16.44 11.32
CA GLU A 198 11.39 -15.14 11.95
C GLU A 198 10.73 -14.15 10.99
N GLU A 199 9.79 -13.38 11.51
CA GLU A 199 9.07 -12.36 10.74
C GLU A 199 9.95 -11.16 10.39
N ARG A 200 10.86 -10.77 11.30
CA ARG A 200 11.66 -9.56 11.14
C ARG A 200 12.54 -9.54 9.89
N PRO A 201 13.31 -10.58 9.53
CA PRO A 201 14.09 -10.59 8.28
C PRO A 201 13.19 -10.47 7.04
N ALA A 202 12.05 -11.16 7.02
CA ALA A 202 11.09 -11.08 5.91
C ALA A 202 10.49 -9.69 5.79
N ASP A 203 10.10 -9.07 6.92
CA ASP A 203 9.58 -7.70 6.96
C ASP A 203 10.56 -6.69 6.38
N LEU A 204 11.82 -6.70 6.85
CA LEU A 204 12.82 -5.70 6.45
C LEU A 204 13.26 -5.88 5.00
N ALA A 205 13.41 -7.11 4.51
CA ALA A 205 13.72 -7.38 3.12
C ALA A 205 12.56 -6.96 2.19
N ALA A 206 11.32 -7.27 2.56
CA ALA A 206 10.14 -6.80 1.82
C ALA A 206 10.04 -5.27 1.81
N LEU A 207 10.31 -4.64 2.97
CA LEU A 207 10.27 -3.19 3.11
C LEU A 207 11.33 -2.50 2.26
N GLN A 208 12.54 -3.06 2.18
CA GLN A 208 13.59 -2.55 1.30
C GLN A 208 13.13 -2.51 -0.16
N LEU A 209 12.67 -3.66 -0.69
CA LEU A 209 12.15 -3.75 -2.07
C LEU A 209 10.96 -2.79 -2.30
N TYR A 210 10.05 -2.73 -1.34
CA TYR A 210 8.87 -1.87 -1.40
C TYR A 210 9.24 -0.38 -1.52
N MET A 211 10.25 0.06 -0.76
CA MET A 211 10.72 1.44 -0.77
C MET A 211 11.55 1.75 -2.02
N ASP A 212 12.40 0.81 -2.46
CA ASP A 212 13.17 0.94 -3.70
C ASP A 212 12.25 1.05 -4.93
N LEU A 213 11.09 0.39 -4.91
CA LEU A 213 10.05 0.55 -5.92
C LEU A 213 9.32 1.90 -5.85
N GLY A 214 9.52 2.69 -4.79
CA GLY A 214 8.92 4.01 -4.60
C GLY A 214 7.51 3.99 -4.01
N TYR A 215 7.08 2.88 -3.39
CA TYR A 215 5.80 2.80 -2.71
C TYR A 215 5.75 3.66 -1.43
N PRO A 216 4.56 4.15 -1.03
CA PRO A 216 4.42 5.01 0.13
C PRO A 216 4.69 4.26 1.44
N THR A 217 5.69 4.69 2.20
CA THR A 217 6.10 4.05 3.47
C THR A 217 4.98 3.96 4.50
N ILE A 218 4.03 4.90 4.48
CA ILE A 218 2.88 4.90 5.40
C ILE A 218 1.97 3.69 5.20
N GLU A 219 1.87 3.16 3.99
CA GLU A 219 1.08 1.97 3.69
C GLU A 219 1.77 0.70 4.23
N ALA A 220 3.11 0.64 4.21
CA ALA A 220 3.88 -0.44 4.85
C ALA A 220 3.72 -0.40 6.38
N VAL A 221 3.79 0.79 7.00
CA VAL A 221 3.50 0.95 8.45
C VAL A 221 2.07 0.52 8.76
N TYR A 222 1.10 0.88 7.93
CA TYR A 222 -0.28 0.42 8.09
C TYR A 222 -0.37 -1.11 8.01
N ALA A 223 0.26 -1.74 7.01
CA ALA A 223 0.28 -3.19 6.87
C ALA A 223 0.87 -3.86 8.13
N ALA A 224 2.02 -3.40 8.61
CA ALA A 224 2.66 -3.93 9.80
C ALA A 224 1.83 -3.76 11.07
N THR A 225 1.14 -2.61 11.21
CA THR A 225 0.43 -2.27 12.46
C THR A 225 -1.02 -2.76 12.50
N LYS A 226 -1.68 -2.90 11.34
CA LYS A 226 -3.10 -3.19 11.25
C LYS A 226 -3.40 -4.50 10.54
N VAL A 227 -2.67 -4.85 9.47
CA VAL A 227 -2.94 -6.03 8.66
C VAL A 227 -2.36 -7.27 9.30
N PHE A 228 -1.09 -7.25 9.68
CA PHE A 228 -0.45 -8.36 10.39
C PHE A 228 -0.90 -8.49 11.86
N ARG A 229 -1.80 -7.61 12.29
CA ARG A 229 -2.42 -7.56 13.61
C ARG A 229 -3.85 -8.11 13.64
N LEU A 230 -4.28 -8.85 12.64
CA LEU A 230 -5.67 -9.33 12.55
C LEU A 230 -6.05 -10.32 13.68
N HIS A 231 -5.11 -10.73 14.53
CA HIS A 231 -5.36 -11.40 15.79
C HIS A 231 -5.21 -10.42 16.97
N PRO A 232 -6.32 -9.94 17.58
CA PRO A 232 -6.27 -9.09 18.78
C PRO A 232 -5.48 -9.75 19.94
N GLU A 233 -5.48 -11.08 19.99
CA GLU A 233 -4.81 -11.90 20.98
C GLU A 233 -3.28 -11.88 20.88
N THR A 234 -2.73 -11.51 19.73
CA THR A 234 -1.28 -11.48 19.47
C THR A 234 -0.65 -10.08 19.65
N VAL A 235 -1.42 -9.10 20.15
CA VAL A 235 -0.89 -7.76 20.46
C VAL A 235 0.01 -7.84 21.70
N GLY A 236 1.09 -8.56 21.55
CA GLY A 236 2.14 -8.68 22.57
C GLY A 236 3.34 -7.76 22.28
N LYS A 237 4.34 -7.86 23.15
CA LYS A 237 5.62 -7.15 23.01
C LYS A 237 6.29 -7.36 21.64
N SER A 238 6.10 -8.53 21.01
CA SER A 238 6.63 -8.86 19.68
C SER A 238 6.08 -7.97 18.57
N GLN A 239 4.76 -7.69 18.59
CA GLN A 239 4.13 -6.84 17.57
C GLN A 239 4.55 -5.38 17.70
N VAL A 240 4.66 -4.88 18.92
CA VAL A 240 5.18 -3.51 19.18
C VAL A 240 6.63 -3.40 18.69
N LYS A 241 7.45 -4.41 18.97
CA LYS A 241 8.84 -4.48 18.48
C LYS A 241 8.90 -4.51 16.97
N ARG A 242 8.10 -5.36 16.31
CA ARG A 242 8.00 -5.45 14.84
C ARG A 242 7.67 -4.09 14.20
N THR A 243 6.67 -3.39 14.75
CA THR A 243 6.29 -2.05 14.26
C THR A 243 7.44 -1.05 14.44
N LYS A 244 8.13 -1.08 15.58
CA LYS A 244 9.28 -0.22 15.84
C LYS A 244 10.41 -0.51 14.87
N ASP A 245 10.78 -1.77 14.66
CA ASP A 245 11.83 -2.17 13.71
C ASP A 245 11.56 -1.63 12.28
N ILE A 246 10.30 -1.65 11.84
CA ILE A 246 9.87 -1.09 10.54
C ILE A 246 10.03 0.43 10.50
N ILE A 247 9.60 1.15 11.54
CA ILE A 247 9.74 2.61 11.62
C ILE A 247 11.22 3.01 11.62
N ASP A 248 12.01 2.38 12.48
CA ASP A 248 13.45 2.64 12.58
C ASP A 248 14.18 2.39 11.23
N PHE A 249 13.79 1.35 10.51
CA PHE A 249 14.31 1.06 9.18
C PHE A 249 13.95 2.13 8.15
N ILE A 250 12.68 2.57 8.13
CA ILE A 250 12.21 3.65 7.24
C ILE A 250 13.02 4.93 7.47
N ASP A 251 13.25 5.29 8.73
CA ASP A 251 13.99 6.50 9.07
C ASP A 251 15.46 6.41 8.63
N GLN A 252 16.10 5.26 8.84
CA GLN A 252 17.47 5.02 8.36
C GLN A 252 17.57 5.05 6.83
N TYR A 253 16.61 4.46 6.13
CA TYR A 253 16.55 4.49 4.66
C TYR A 253 16.44 5.92 4.13
N LYS A 254 15.52 6.72 4.67
CA LYS A 254 15.36 8.13 4.28
C LYS A 254 16.63 8.95 4.51
N GLN A 255 17.32 8.73 5.62
CA GLN A 255 18.59 9.40 5.88
C GLN A 255 19.68 9.03 4.86
N LYS A 256 19.74 7.75 4.44
CA LYS A 256 20.69 7.32 3.38
C LYS A 256 20.37 7.98 2.04
N GLU A 257 19.10 8.04 1.64
CA GLU A 257 18.69 8.67 0.40
C GLU A 257 18.95 10.18 0.39
N GLN A 258 18.73 10.86 1.50
CA GLN A 258 19.07 12.28 1.63
C GLN A 258 20.58 12.54 1.46
N ARG A 259 21.44 11.65 1.98
CA ARG A 259 22.91 11.78 1.83
C ARG A 259 23.40 11.51 0.42
N LYS A 260 22.69 10.72 -0.38
CA LYS A 260 23.04 10.50 -1.80
C LYS A 260 22.63 11.66 -2.71
N ALA A 261 21.70 12.49 -2.27
CA ALA A 261 21.16 13.63 -3.03
C ALA A 261 21.96 14.92 -2.81
N VAL A 262 22.95 14.93 -1.92
CA VAL A 262 23.93 16.00 -1.65
C VAL A 262 25.26 15.66 -2.29
#